data_eb124cfb47bd5592e0b50bb4ac4919a9
#
_entry.id   eb124cfb47bd5592e0b50bb4ac4919a9
#
_cell.length_a   1.000
_cell.length_b   1.000
_cell.length_c   1.000
_cell.angle_alpha   90.00
_cell.angle_beta   90.00
_cell.angle_gamma   90.00
#
_symmetry.space_group_name_H-M   'P 1'
#
loop_
_entity.id
_entity.type
_entity.pdbx_description
1 polymer ?
#
loop_
_entity_poly.entity_id
_entity_poly.type
_entity_poly.pdbx_seq_one_letter_code
_entity_poly.pdbx_strand_id
1 'polypeptide(L)'
;TAPILKGQVKVYTSTSPETIPENSPIAITNISSGKMTIVTNDPSQRYYYLMVFNNKYRIKVATRNINIPGIQNFRDLGGYESAGTGKSLRWGMIYRSAQIDSIPPCSRQELKNMGIRTIIDLRSENERHNYPQLHDDEFNIIHIPILTGNMEEILQGIQEEKIKSDTIYRLVEQMNRELVINYQKEFKKLFTVLLDRTHYPVVIHCT
;
A
#
# COMPACT_ATOMS: atom_id res chain seq x y z
N THR A 1 -11.53 -28.48 -16.66
CA THR A 1 -10.09 -28.15 -16.73
C THR A 1 -9.94 -26.83 -17.46
N ALA A 2 -9.31 -25.83 -16.81
CA ALA A 2 -9.01 -24.56 -17.47
C ALA A 2 -8.13 -24.81 -18.72
N PRO A 3 -8.32 -24.06 -19.80
CA PRO A 3 -7.51 -24.22 -21.00
C PRO A 3 -6.04 -23.91 -20.68
N ILE A 4 -5.12 -24.79 -21.12
CA ILE A 4 -3.68 -24.54 -20.99
C ILE A 4 -3.35 -23.36 -21.90
N LEU A 5 -3.00 -22.23 -21.30
CA LEU A 5 -2.55 -21.04 -22.03
C LEU A 5 -1.21 -21.36 -22.70
N LYS A 6 -1.16 -21.25 -24.04
CA LYS A 6 0.04 -21.46 -24.85
C LYS A 6 0.69 -20.14 -25.21
N GLY A 7 2.01 -20.15 -25.41
CA GLY A 7 2.76 -18.99 -25.84
C GLY A 7 3.88 -18.60 -24.90
N GLN A 8 4.42 -17.40 -25.10
CA GLN A 8 5.53 -16.88 -24.34
C GLN A 8 5.14 -15.62 -23.56
N VAL A 9 5.79 -15.43 -22.42
CA VAL A 9 5.79 -14.16 -21.67
C VAL A 9 7.21 -13.61 -21.68
N LYS A 10 7.33 -12.34 -22.04
CA LYS A 10 8.53 -11.52 -21.90
C LYS A 10 8.38 -10.63 -20.69
N VAL A 11 9.42 -10.49 -19.89
CA VAL A 11 9.41 -9.60 -18.73
C VAL A 11 10.46 -8.53 -18.91
N TYR A 12 10.02 -7.29 -18.74
CA TYR A 12 10.84 -6.09 -18.74
C TYR A 12 10.82 -5.47 -17.35
N THR A 13 11.83 -4.70 -17.01
CA THR A 13 11.94 -4.08 -15.68
C THR A 13 12.36 -2.62 -15.76
N SER A 14 11.99 -1.86 -14.75
CA SER A 14 12.41 -0.48 -14.52
C SER A 14 12.34 -0.15 -13.04
N THR A 15 13.11 0.83 -12.59
CA THR A 15 12.97 1.43 -11.26
C THR A 15 11.86 2.51 -11.23
N SER A 16 11.38 2.94 -12.41
CA SER A 16 10.26 3.86 -12.53
C SER A 16 8.94 3.11 -12.74
N PRO A 17 7.89 3.42 -11.97
CA PRO A 17 6.56 2.84 -12.19
C PRO A 17 5.89 3.35 -13.48
N GLU A 18 6.33 4.48 -14.01
CA GLU A 18 5.68 5.13 -15.14
C GLU A 18 6.13 4.55 -16.48
N THR A 19 7.43 4.37 -16.64
CA THR A 19 8.02 3.94 -17.91
C THR A 19 8.86 2.69 -17.73
N ILE A 20 8.46 1.61 -18.40
CA ILE A 20 9.21 0.37 -18.48
C ILE A 20 9.52 0.12 -19.97
N PRO A 21 10.78 0.32 -20.39
CA PRO A 21 11.17 0.14 -21.79
C PRO A 21 11.06 -1.33 -22.23
N GLU A 22 10.47 -1.57 -23.41
CA GLU A 22 10.31 -2.91 -23.99
C GLU A 22 11.45 -3.28 -24.96
N ASN A 23 12.63 -2.70 -24.81
CA ASN A 23 13.76 -2.92 -25.72
C ASN A 23 14.55 -4.20 -25.44
N SER A 24 14.69 -4.57 -24.15
CA SER A 24 15.44 -5.76 -23.75
C SER A 24 14.73 -6.48 -22.59
N PRO A 25 14.12 -7.64 -22.81
CA PRO A 25 13.50 -8.40 -21.75
C PRO A 25 14.58 -9.00 -20.83
N ILE A 26 14.36 -8.89 -19.51
CA ILE A 26 15.24 -9.52 -18.50
C ILE A 26 14.99 -11.03 -18.40
N ALA A 27 13.86 -11.50 -18.86
CA ALA A 27 13.50 -12.91 -18.89
C ALA A 27 12.44 -13.21 -19.95
N ILE A 28 12.50 -14.42 -20.51
CA ILE A 28 11.50 -14.97 -21.42
C ILE A 28 11.23 -16.41 -21.00
N THR A 29 9.94 -16.75 -20.87
CA THR A 29 9.53 -18.12 -20.55
C THR A 29 8.22 -18.50 -21.24
N ASN A 30 7.89 -19.80 -21.25
CA ASN A 30 6.60 -20.27 -21.74
C ASN A 30 5.51 -19.99 -20.69
N ILE A 31 4.32 -19.59 -21.13
CA ILE A 31 3.17 -19.37 -20.25
C ILE A 31 2.81 -20.63 -19.47
N SER A 32 2.94 -21.81 -20.12
CA SER A 32 2.68 -23.11 -19.51
C SER A 32 3.57 -23.43 -18.30
N SER A 33 4.70 -22.75 -18.12
CA SER A 33 5.57 -22.92 -16.94
C SER A 33 4.91 -22.47 -15.63
N GLY A 34 3.90 -21.60 -15.70
CA GLY A 34 3.12 -21.13 -14.56
C GLY A 34 3.88 -20.29 -13.54
N LYS A 35 5.21 -20.31 -13.56
CA LYS A 35 6.09 -19.55 -12.67
C LYS A 35 7.39 -19.15 -13.35
N MET A 36 7.99 -18.07 -12.84
CA MET A 36 9.31 -17.61 -13.24
C MET A 36 9.99 -16.97 -12.04
N THR A 37 11.29 -17.22 -11.87
CA THR A 37 12.10 -16.56 -10.86
C THR A 37 12.94 -15.48 -11.55
N ILE A 38 12.89 -14.27 -10.99
CA ILE A 38 13.71 -13.15 -11.45
C ILE A 38 14.65 -12.79 -10.29
N VAL A 39 15.93 -12.73 -10.59
CA VAL A 39 16.95 -12.26 -9.65
C VAL A 39 17.26 -10.81 -10.01
N THR A 40 17.14 -9.92 -9.03
CA THR A 40 17.50 -8.51 -9.19
C THR A 40 18.95 -8.27 -8.76
N ASN A 41 19.65 -7.41 -9.46
CA ASN A 41 21.05 -7.12 -9.17
C ASN A 41 21.26 -6.29 -7.90
N ASP A 42 20.24 -5.49 -7.53
CA ASP A 42 20.27 -4.65 -6.34
C ASP A 42 18.97 -4.85 -5.52
N PRO A 43 19.03 -5.60 -4.41
CA PRO A 43 17.86 -5.85 -3.58
C PRO A 43 17.39 -4.60 -2.79
N SER A 44 18.20 -3.55 -2.71
CA SER A 44 17.82 -2.28 -2.09
C SER A 44 16.94 -1.41 -3.00
N GLN A 45 16.96 -1.69 -4.29
CA GLN A 45 16.18 -0.98 -5.30
C GLN A 45 14.79 -1.60 -5.45
N ARG A 46 13.78 -0.75 -5.56
CA ARG A 46 12.45 -1.20 -5.95
C ARG A 46 12.33 -1.31 -7.45
N TYR A 47 11.83 -2.46 -7.91
CA TYR A 47 11.61 -2.74 -9.32
C TYR A 47 10.13 -2.88 -9.64
N TYR A 48 9.77 -2.42 -10.83
CA TYR A 48 8.48 -2.61 -11.49
C TYR A 48 8.69 -3.47 -12.72
N TYR A 49 7.79 -4.40 -12.96
CA TYR A 49 7.89 -5.36 -14.04
C TYR A 49 6.76 -5.20 -15.02
N LEU A 50 7.06 -5.25 -16.30
CA LEU A 50 6.06 -5.34 -17.36
C LEU A 50 6.11 -6.75 -17.96
N MET A 51 5.03 -7.49 -17.76
CA MET A 51 4.85 -8.81 -18.36
C MET A 51 4.10 -8.66 -19.68
N VAL A 52 4.69 -9.10 -20.77
CA VAL A 52 4.11 -9.04 -22.12
C VAL A 52 3.83 -10.44 -22.61
N PHE A 53 2.57 -10.83 -22.64
CA PHE A 53 2.10 -12.14 -23.05
C PHE A 53 1.81 -12.15 -24.54
N ASN A 54 2.46 -13.07 -25.28
CA ASN A 54 2.31 -13.25 -26.72
C ASN A 54 2.47 -11.97 -27.55
N ASN A 55 3.31 -11.04 -27.11
CA ASN A 55 3.51 -9.70 -27.67
C ASN A 55 2.21 -8.84 -27.72
N LYS A 56 1.13 -9.25 -27.05
CA LYS A 56 -0.18 -8.63 -27.16
C LYS A 56 -0.69 -8.07 -25.84
N TYR A 57 -0.71 -8.86 -24.77
CA TYR A 57 -1.28 -8.46 -23.49
C TYR A 57 -0.18 -8.00 -22.54
N ARG A 58 -0.39 -6.87 -21.89
CA ARG A 58 0.56 -6.23 -21.00
C ARG A 58 0.00 -6.09 -19.60
N ILE A 59 0.75 -6.56 -18.61
CA ILE A 59 0.39 -6.43 -17.20
C ILE A 59 1.59 -5.85 -16.47
N LYS A 60 1.39 -4.75 -15.76
CA LYS A 60 2.40 -4.18 -14.87
C LYS A 60 2.22 -4.75 -13.47
N VAL A 61 3.30 -5.27 -12.90
CA VAL A 61 3.32 -5.83 -11.55
C VAL A 61 4.54 -5.31 -10.76
N ALA A 62 4.42 -5.30 -9.44
CA ALA A 62 5.54 -5.02 -8.53
C ALA A 62 5.32 -5.78 -7.21
N THR A 63 6.36 -5.85 -6.38
CA THR A 63 6.21 -6.29 -5.00
C THR A 63 5.36 -5.28 -4.24
N ARG A 64 4.33 -5.77 -3.57
CA ARG A 64 3.41 -4.90 -2.83
C ARG A 64 4.00 -4.47 -1.50
N ASN A 65 4.54 -5.42 -0.75
CA ASN A 65 5.22 -5.15 0.52
C ASN A 65 6.60 -4.55 0.26
N ILE A 66 6.90 -3.47 0.99
CA ILE A 66 8.19 -2.80 0.96
C ILE A 66 8.69 -2.81 2.40
N ASN A 67 9.90 -3.33 2.59
CA ASN A 67 10.48 -3.43 3.92
C ASN A 67 11.24 -2.14 4.24
N ILE A 68 10.64 -1.28 5.05
CA ILE A 68 11.27 -0.04 5.54
C ILE A 68 11.50 -0.21 7.05
N PRO A 69 12.74 -0.16 7.54
CA PRO A 69 13.03 -0.30 8.96
C PRO A 69 12.21 0.66 9.83
N GLY A 70 11.58 0.17 10.88
CA GLY A 70 10.76 0.98 11.78
C GLY A 70 9.36 1.32 11.26
N ILE A 71 9.01 0.96 10.02
CA ILE A 71 7.64 1.12 9.49
C ILE A 71 7.06 -0.24 9.17
N GLN A 72 6.12 -0.68 9.97
CA GLN A 72 5.47 -1.97 9.76
C GLN A 72 4.42 -1.87 8.66
N ASN A 73 4.23 -3.01 7.97
CA ASN A 73 3.12 -3.19 7.04
C ASN A 73 3.07 -2.16 5.88
N PHE A 74 4.21 -1.62 5.48
CA PHE A 74 4.29 -0.64 4.40
C PHE A 74 4.03 -1.30 3.05
N ARG A 75 3.01 -0.84 2.33
CA ARG A 75 2.53 -1.46 1.09
C ARG A 75 2.08 -0.43 0.06
N ASP A 76 2.39 -0.71 -1.21
CA ASP A 76 1.84 0.01 -2.36
C ASP A 76 0.44 -0.50 -2.71
N LEU A 77 -0.49 0.40 -2.93
CA LEU A 77 -1.86 0.10 -3.36
C LEU A 77 -2.01 0.03 -4.89
N GLY A 78 -0.93 0.18 -5.64
CA GLY A 78 -0.94 0.05 -7.09
C GLY A 78 -1.45 -1.30 -7.59
N GLY A 79 -1.99 -1.33 -8.80
CA GLY A 79 -2.47 -2.54 -9.45
C GLY A 79 -3.81 -3.09 -8.95
N TYR A 80 -4.47 -2.48 -7.96
CA TYR A 80 -5.85 -2.83 -7.64
C TYR A 80 -6.79 -2.29 -8.71
N GLU A 81 -7.63 -3.16 -9.25
CA GLU A 81 -8.60 -2.81 -10.28
C GLU A 81 -9.91 -2.28 -9.66
N SER A 82 -10.47 -1.27 -10.31
CA SER A 82 -11.80 -0.77 -9.97
C SER A 82 -12.86 -1.61 -10.69
N ALA A 83 -13.74 -2.25 -9.93
CA ALA A 83 -14.79 -3.12 -10.44
C ALA A 83 -15.73 -2.44 -11.47
N GLY A 84 -15.89 -1.12 -11.40
CA GLY A 84 -16.83 -0.38 -12.27
C GLY A 84 -16.20 0.24 -13.53
N THR A 85 -14.87 0.41 -13.58
CA THR A 85 -14.22 1.20 -14.63
C THR A 85 -13.18 0.44 -15.45
N GLY A 86 -12.79 -0.76 -15.02
CA GLY A 86 -11.67 -1.51 -15.60
C GLY A 86 -10.30 -0.81 -15.48
N LYS A 87 -10.24 0.28 -14.72
CA LYS A 87 -8.99 1.00 -14.44
C LYS A 87 -8.35 0.46 -13.17
N SER A 88 -7.03 0.49 -13.11
CA SER A 88 -6.27 0.11 -11.91
C SER A 88 -5.60 1.32 -11.27
N LEU A 89 -5.37 1.24 -9.95
CA LEU A 89 -4.53 2.21 -9.25
C LEU A 89 -3.11 2.19 -9.81
N ARG A 90 -2.53 3.36 -9.99
CA ARG A 90 -1.15 3.49 -10.47
C ARG A 90 -0.19 3.05 -9.36
N TRP A 91 0.80 2.26 -9.75
CA TRP A 91 1.90 1.88 -8.88
C TRP A 91 2.74 3.10 -8.45
N GLY A 92 3.23 3.07 -7.22
CA GLY A 92 4.12 4.11 -6.73
C GLY A 92 3.43 5.42 -6.34
N MET A 93 2.09 5.46 -6.25
CA MET A 93 1.35 6.69 -6.00
C MET A 93 0.69 6.74 -4.63
N ILE A 94 0.10 5.63 -4.19
CA ILE A 94 -0.60 5.54 -2.90
C ILE A 94 -0.05 4.35 -2.14
N TYR A 95 0.41 4.62 -0.92
CA TYR A 95 0.92 3.62 0.00
C TYR A 95 0.08 3.59 1.26
N ARG A 96 0.13 2.48 1.96
CA ARG A 96 -0.41 2.36 3.32
C ARG A 96 0.62 1.75 4.24
N SER A 97 0.53 2.07 5.56
CA SER A 97 1.40 1.48 6.58
C SER A 97 0.69 1.39 7.93
N ALA A 98 1.33 0.75 8.90
CA ALA A 98 1.08 1.01 10.32
C ALA A 98 1.64 2.40 10.67
N GLN A 99 1.53 2.81 11.93
CA GLN A 99 1.93 4.15 12.38
C GLN A 99 3.35 4.53 11.98
N ILE A 100 3.51 5.81 11.65
CA ILE A 100 4.79 6.46 11.37
C ILE A 100 5.00 7.51 12.44
N ASP A 101 5.79 7.19 13.44
CA ASP A 101 6.13 8.10 14.54
C ASP A 101 7.64 8.34 14.60
N SER A 102 8.37 7.55 15.36
CA SER A 102 9.82 7.62 15.47
C SER A 102 10.45 6.58 14.53
N ILE A 103 10.95 7.04 13.38
CA ILE A 103 11.62 6.19 12.39
C ILE A 103 13.11 6.53 12.28
N PRO A 104 13.97 5.53 11.99
CA PRO A 104 15.40 5.77 11.78
C PRO A 104 15.66 6.76 10.63
N PRO A 105 16.78 7.51 10.66
CA PRO A 105 17.14 8.42 9.56
C PRO A 105 17.23 7.75 8.18
N CYS A 106 17.71 6.49 8.13
CA CYS A 106 17.77 5.72 6.88
C CYS A 106 16.38 5.48 6.28
N SER A 107 15.38 5.18 7.11
CA SER A 107 13.99 4.97 6.66
C SER A 107 13.35 6.26 6.19
N ARG A 108 13.67 7.38 6.83
CA ARG A 108 13.27 8.71 6.38
C ARG A 108 13.83 9.00 4.99
N GLN A 109 15.12 8.71 4.80
CA GLN A 109 15.75 8.86 3.49
C GLN A 109 15.15 7.94 2.44
N GLU A 110 14.74 6.73 2.82
CA GLU A 110 14.07 5.81 1.90
C GLU A 110 12.70 6.33 1.44
N LEU A 111 11.89 6.87 2.36
CA LEU A 111 10.64 7.53 2.00
C LEU A 111 10.86 8.69 1.01
N LYS A 112 11.93 9.48 1.21
CA LYS A 112 12.31 10.55 0.28
C LYS A 112 12.74 10.02 -1.08
N ASN A 113 13.55 8.96 -1.12
CA ASN A 113 14.00 8.33 -2.35
C ASN A 113 12.81 7.74 -3.14
N MET A 114 11.77 7.31 -2.45
CA MET A 114 10.49 6.90 -3.06
C MET A 114 9.66 8.09 -3.56
N GLY A 115 10.10 9.31 -3.30
CA GLY A 115 9.42 10.55 -3.69
C GLY A 115 8.19 10.88 -2.87
N ILE A 116 8.00 10.24 -1.69
CA ILE A 116 6.85 10.53 -0.81
C ILE A 116 6.80 12.02 -0.51
N ARG A 117 5.64 12.63 -0.74
CA ARG A 117 5.40 14.06 -0.48
C ARG A 117 4.46 14.29 0.69
N THR A 118 3.46 13.45 0.82
CA THR A 118 2.41 13.63 1.83
C THR A 118 2.25 12.38 2.68
N ILE A 119 2.14 12.58 3.98
CA ILE A 119 1.80 11.56 4.97
C ILE A 119 0.43 11.92 5.54
N ILE A 120 -0.55 11.04 5.37
CA ILE A 120 -1.90 11.22 5.91
C ILE A 120 -2.03 10.34 7.14
N ASP A 121 -2.15 10.98 8.30
CA ASP A 121 -2.30 10.34 9.60
C ASP A 121 -3.78 10.26 9.97
N LEU A 122 -4.32 9.03 10.07
CA LEU A 122 -5.71 8.78 10.42
C LEU A 122 -5.90 8.48 11.91
N ARG A 123 -4.84 8.50 12.71
CA ARG A 123 -4.89 8.21 14.15
C ARG A 123 -5.71 9.24 14.91
N SER A 124 -6.32 8.80 16.01
CA SER A 124 -7.00 9.68 16.96
C SER A 124 -6.01 10.68 17.61
N GLU A 125 -6.53 11.73 18.22
CA GLU A 125 -5.72 12.68 18.99
C GLU A 125 -5.00 12.01 20.17
N ASN A 126 -5.65 11.05 20.84
CA ASN A 126 -5.05 10.31 21.96
C ASN A 126 -3.86 9.46 21.48
N GLU A 127 -3.99 8.76 20.37
CA GLU A 127 -2.89 7.96 19.80
C GLU A 127 -1.71 8.86 19.42
N ARG A 128 -1.96 10.03 18.83
CA ARG A 128 -0.92 11.00 18.49
C ARG A 128 -0.25 11.61 19.70
N HIS A 129 -0.98 11.78 20.80
CA HIS A 129 -0.41 12.27 22.05
C HIS A 129 0.56 11.25 22.66
N ASN A 130 0.19 9.98 22.64
CA ASN A 130 1.02 8.88 23.17
C ASN A 130 2.20 8.54 22.25
N TYR A 131 2.00 8.65 20.95
CA TYR A 131 3.00 8.36 19.91
C TYR A 131 3.08 9.56 18.96
N PRO A 132 3.87 10.60 19.30
CA PRO A 132 3.93 11.82 18.51
C PRO A 132 4.28 11.55 17.05
N GLN A 133 3.60 12.27 16.17
CA GLN A 133 3.85 12.21 14.74
C GLN A 133 5.29 12.57 14.41
N LEU A 134 5.83 11.94 13.36
CA LEU A 134 7.09 12.35 12.78
C LEU A 134 7.06 13.86 12.47
N HIS A 135 7.97 14.60 13.09
CA HIS A 135 8.23 15.99 12.73
C HIS A 135 9.30 16.04 11.65
N ASP A 136 8.91 16.42 10.47
CA ASP A 136 9.82 16.57 9.35
C ASP A 136 9.26 17.61 8.38
N ASP A 137 9.98 18.71 8.18
CA ASP A 137 9.58 19.80 7.28
C ASP A 137 9.59 19.37 5.79
N GLU A 138 10.14 18.20 5.50
CA GLU A 138 10.23 17.69 4.13
C GLU A 138 8.99 16.92 3.67
N PHE A 139 8.10 16.55 4.61
CA PHE A 139 6.83 15.90 4.30
C PHE A 139 5.65 16.80 4.65
N ASN A 140 4.67 16.87 3.75
CA ASN A 140 3.40 17.48 4.06
C ASN A 140 2.56 16.51 4.90
N ILE A 141 2.40 16.80 6.19
CA ILE A 141 1.67 15.92 7.12
C ILE A 141 0.24 16.44 7.28
N ILE A 142 -0.74 15.60 6.92
CA ILE A 142 -2.17 15.92 7.00
C ILE A 142 -2.83 14.99 8.01
N HIS A 143 -3.41 15.56 9.05
CA HIS A 143 -4.14 14.81 10.06
C HIS A 143 -5.64 14.79 9.77
N ILE A 144 -6.21 13.58 9.73
CA ILE A 144 -7.63 13.32 9.52
C ILE A 144 -8.05 12.25 10.52
N PRO A 145 -8.40 12.63 11.78
CA PRO A 145 -8.63 11.66 12.83
C PRO A 145 -9.87 10.80 12.56
N ILE A 146 -9.68 9.48 12.62
CA ILE A 146 -10.74 8.48 12.56
C ILE A 146 -10.64 7.63 13.81
N LEU A 147 -11.68 7.70 14.67
CA LEU A 147 -11.73 6.88 15.87
C LEU A 147 -12.24 5.48 15.50
N THR A 148 -11.42 4.47 15.68
CA THR A 148 -11.78 3.07 15.39
C THR A 148 -12.55 2.39 16.52
N GLY A 149 -13.20 3.17 17.40
CA GLY A 149 -13.92 2.64 18.57
C GLY A 149 -12.95 2.18 19.68
N ASN A 150 -13.45 1.37 20.62
CA ASN A 150 -12.68 0.87 21.76
C ASN A 150 -11.82 -0.35 21.39
N MET A 151 -10.92 -0.19 20.40
CA MET A 151 -10.03 -1.29 20.00
C MET A 151 -9.13 -1.77 21.14
N GLU A 152 -8.67 -0.87 21.99
CA GLU A 152 -7.87 -1.23 23.17
C GLU A 152 -8.66 -2.16 24.12
N GLU A 153 -9.93 -1.85 24.40
CA GLU A 153 -10.79 -2.69 25.23
C GLU A 153 -11.05 -4.05 24.58
N ILE A 154 -11.24 -4.08 23.26
CA ILE A 154 -11.43 -5.33 22.51
C ILE A 154 -10.16 -6.17 22.58
N LEU A 155 -8.98 -5.59 22.32
CA LEU A 155 -7.70 -6.28 22.40
C LEU A 155 -7.42 -6.80 23.81
N GLN A 156 -7.70 -5.99 24.83
CA GLN A 156 -7.57 -6.41 26.21
C GLN A 156 -8.52 -7.57 26.53
N GLY A 157 -9.79 -7.48 26.11
CA GLY A 157 -10.77 -8.55 26.29
C GLY A 157 -10.40 -9.86 25.58
N ILE A 158 -9.67 -9.78 24.44
CA ILE A 158 -9.11 -10.94 23.76
C ILE A 158 -7.93 -11.55 24.57
N GLN A 159 -7.01 -10.70 25.04
CA GLN A 159 -5.86 -11.15 25.83
C GLN A 159 -6.28 -11.80 27.16
N GLU A 160 -7.36 -11.29 27.75
CA GLU A 160 -7.93 -11.82 28.99
C GLU A 160 -8.89 -13.01 28.78
N GLU A 161 -8.97 -13.53 27.53
CA GLU A 161 -9.87 -14.64 27.11
C GLU A 161 -11.37 -14.39 27.44
N LYS A 162 -11.75 -13.13 27.67
CA LYS A 162 -13.14 -12.73 27.95
C LYS A 162 -14.00 -12.65 26.70
N ILE A 163 -13.38 -12.45 25.53
CA ILE A 163 -14.07 -12.30 24.24
C ILE A 163 -13.85 -13.55 23.38
N LYS A 164 -14.94 -14.24 23.05
CA LYS A 164 -14.91 -15.42 22.15
C LYS A 164 -14.70 -15.01 20.71
N SER A 165 -14.10 -15.91 19.90
CA SER A 165 -13.78 -15.70 18.47
C SER A 165 -14.96 -15.20 17.65
N ASP A 166 -16.17 -15.78 17.82
CA ASP A 166 -17.38 -15.37 17.07
C ASP A 166 -17.80 -13.93 17.40
N THR A 167 -17.56 -13.49 18.64
CA THR A 167 -17.83 -12.10 19.07
C THR A 167 -16.86 -11.14 18.40
N ILE A 168 -15.58 -11.53 18.22
CA ILE A 168 -14.58 -10.72 17.56
C ILE A 168 -14.98 -10.41 16.11
N TYR A 169 -15.43 -11.42 15.36
CA TYR A 169 -15.91 -11.21 13.98
C TYR A 169 -17.04 -10.19 13.89
N ARG A 170 -18.03 -10.28 14.80
CA ARG A 170 -19.14 -9.33 14.84
C ARG A 170 -18.70 -7.91 15.21
N LEU A 171 -17.78 -7.79 16.16
CA LEU A 171 -17.21 -6.49 16.54
C LEU A 171 -16.45 -5.83 15.39
N VAL A 172 -15.61 -6.60 14.68
CA VAL A 172 -14.89 -6.10 13.50
C VAL A 172 -15.85 -5.72 12.37
N GLU A 173 -16.90 -6.50 12.13
CA GLU A 173 -17.93 -6.17 11.15
C GLU A 173 -18.66 -4.88 11.51
N GLN A 174 -19.07 -4.74 12.78
CA GLN A 174 -19.74 -3.54 13.29
C GLN A 174 -18.83 -2.32 13.14
N MET A 175 -17.57 -2.42 13.57
CA MET A 175 -16.58 -1.35 13.40
C MET A 175 -16.46 -0.90 11.93
N ASN A 176 -16.35 -1.85 11.00
CA ASN A 176 -16.26 -1.49 9.58
C ASN A 176 -17.51 -0.75 9.08
N ARG A 177 -18.70 -1.11 9.56
CA ARG A 177 -19.95 -0.40 9.26
C ARG A 177 -19.95 1.01 9.85
N GLU A 178 -19.54 1.14 11.12
CA GLU A 178 -19.48 2.42 11.83
C GLU A 178 -18.49 3.38 11.19
N LEU A 179 -17.32 2.88 10.74
CA LEU A 179 -16.35 3.67 9.99
C LEU A 179 -17.00 4.32 8.77
N VAL A 180 -17.75 3.57 7.99
CA VAL A 180 -18.40 4.10 6.77
C VAL A 180 -19.55 5.06 7.10
N ILE A 181 -20.31 4.81 8.16
CA ILE A 181 -21.51 5.60 8.50
C ILE A 181 -21.12 6.88 9.23
N ASN A 182 -20.23 6.79 10.22
CA ASN A 182 -19.96 7.87 11.16
C ASN A 182 -18.87 8.83 10.70
N TYR A 183 -17.93 8.36 9.82
CA TYR A 183 -16.76 9.12 9.38
C TYR A 183 -16.81 9.58 7.93
N GLN A 184 -18.01 9.80 7.41
CA GLN A 184 -18.19 10.26 6.00
C GLN A 184 -17.51 11.60 5.72
N LYS A 185 -17.44 12.50 6.71
CA LYS A 185 -16.78 13.81 6.58
C LYS A 185 -15.28 13.66 6.47
N GLU A 186 -14.69 12.79 7.29
CA GLU A 186 -13.27 12.48 7.32
C GLU A 186 -12.85 11.77 6.04
N PHE A 187 -13.62 10.78 5.58
CA PHE A 187 -13.40 10.15 4.28
C PHE A 187 -13.55 11.13 3.11
N LYS A 188 -14.54 12.03 3.15
CA LYS A 188 -14.66 13.08 2.14
C LYS A 188 -13.41 13.96 2.12
N LYS A 189 -12.88 14.35 3.28
CA LYS A 189 -11.63 15.12 3.39
C LYS A 189 -10.46 14.34 2.83
N LEU A 190 -10.32 13.06 3.20
CA LEU A 190 -9.28 12.16 2.66
C LEU A 190 -9.32 12.11 1.13
N PHE A 191 -10.50 11.83 0.55
CA PHE A 191 -10.64 11.77 -0.90
C PHE A 191 -10.41 13.14 -1.57
N THR A 192 -10.76 14.25 -0.93
CA THR A 192 -10.44 15.60 -1.44
C THR A 192 -8.93 15.80 -1.55
N VAL A 193 -8.17 15.40 -0.54
CA VAL A 193 -6.69 15.43 -0.57
C VAL A 193 -6.17 14.55 -1.72
N LEU A 194 -6.72 13.34 -1.88
CA LEU A 194 -6.32 12.41 -2.93
C LEU A 194 -6.70 12.86 -4.36
N LEU A 195 -7.59 13.82 -4.53
CA LEU A 195 -7.89 14.42 -5.84
C LEU A 195 -6.84 15.44 -6.29
N ASP A 196 -6.07 15.99 -5.36
CA ASP A 196 -5.00 16.94 -5.68
C ASP A 196 -3.70 16.19 -6.01
N ARG A 197 -3.25 16.35 -7.25
CA ARG A 197 -2.03 15.69 -7.75
C ARG A 197 -0.74 16.19 -7.10
N THR A 198 -0.75 17.35 -6.48
CA THR A 198 0.44 17.92 -5.81
C THR A 198 0.84 17.14 -4.56
N HIS A 199 -0.09 16.39 -3.96
CA HIS A 199 0.16 15.56 -2.78
C HIS A 199 0.90 14.26 -3.07
N TYR A 200 0.93 13.80 -4.33
CA TYR A 200 1.49 12.48 -4.65
C TYR A 200 3.00 12.46 -4.79
N PRO A 201 3.65 11.33 -4.48
CA PRO A 201 3.09 10.11 -3.84
C PRO A 201 2.67 10.32 -2.38
N VAL A 202 1.63 9.59 -1.93
CA VAL A 202 1.10 9.70 -0.57
C VAL A 202 1.26 8.40 0.22
N VAL A 203 1.47 8.51 1.54
CA VAL A 203 1.32 7.41 2.49
C VAL A 203 0.14 7.70 3.39
N ILE A 204 -0.75 6.72 3.55
CA ILE A 204 -1.88 6.76 4.47
C ILE A 204 -1.60 5.78 5.59
N HIS A 205 -1.62 6.23 6.84
CA HIS A 205 -1.39 5.35 7.96
C HIS A 205 -2.40 5.56 9.10
N CYS A 206 -2.50 4.54 9.92
CA CYS A 206 -3.19 4.51 11.19
C CYS A 206 -2.29 3.81 12.20
N THR A 207 -2.83 3.26 13.25
CA THR A 207 -2.11 2.40 14.22
C THR A 207 -1.88 1.00 13.68
#